data_60c14798444027806be38358d0f6b961
#
_entry.id   60c14798444027806be38358d0f6b961
#
_cell.length_a   1.000
_cell.length_b   1.000
_cell.length_c   1.000
_cell.angle_alpha   90.00
_cell.angle_beta   90.00
_cell.angle_gamma   90.00
#
_symmetry.space_group_name_H-M   'P 1'
#
loop_
_entity.id
_entity.type
_entity.pdbx_description
1 polymer ?
#
loop_
_entity_poly.entity_id
_entity_poly.type
_entity_poly.pdbx_seq_one_letter_code
_entity_poly.pdbx_strand_id
1 'polypeptide(L)'
;MPIVTLTTDLGYRDPYLAIVKAGLLQKVREVQIIDLSCDIKDNNISDAAFILKNSIDYFPEGTIHLVGVKFITGGKTLGAQQNIDNTRYLVTQ
;
A
#
# COMPACT_ATOMS: atom_id res chain seq x y z
N MET A 1 6.29 -17.35 -3.21
CA MET A 1 5.14 -16.53 -3.63
C MET A 1 5.33 -15.11 -3.13
N PRO A 2 5.30 -14.13 -4.01
CA PRO A 2 5.42 -12.75 -3.56
C PRO A 2 4.21 -12.32 -2.73
N ILE A 3 4.50 -11.58 -1.68
CA ILE A 3 3.47 -11.00 -0.82
C ILE A 3 3.46 -9.50 -1.03
N VAL A 4 2.29 -8.94 -1.28
CA VAL A 4 2.08 -7.51 -1.41
C VAL A 4 1.03 -7.11 -0.39
N THR A 5 1.36 -6.14 0.45
CA THR A 5 0.36 -5.56 1.36
C THR A 5 -0.14 -4.24 0.80
N LEU A 6 -1.38 -3.91 1.14
CA LEU A 6 -1.99 -2.66 0.71
C LEU A 6 -2.41 -1.84 1.92
N THR A 7 -2.02 -0.58 1.90
CA THR A 7 -2.48 0.43 2.85
C THR A 7 -2.98 1.60 2.04
N THR A 8 -4.31 1.77 1.96
CA THR A 8 -4.90 2.74 1.05
C THR A 8 -6.06 3.49 1.69
N ASP A 9 -6.45 4.57 1.04
CA ASP A 9 -7.65 5.33 1.35
C ASP A 9 -8.80 5.03 0.37
N LEU A 10 -8.66 3.96 -0.42
CA LEU A 10 -9.65 3.66 -1.45
C LEU A 10 -10.98 3.16 -0.88
N GLY A 11 -10.94 2.52 0.28
CA GLY A 11 -12.13 1.93 0.88
C GLY A 11 -12.61 0.69 0.15
N TYR A 12 -13.76 0.19 0.58
CA TYR A 12 -14.34 -1.03 0.01
C TYR A 12 -15.65 -0.77 -0.70
N ARG A 13 -16.11 0.46 -0.71
CA ARG A 13 -17.42 0.82 -1.24
C ARG A 13 -17.44 0.83 -2.77
N ASP A 14 -16.38 1.37 -3.38
CA ASP A 14 -16.25 1.52 -4.81
C ASP A 14 -15.34 0.44 -5.38
N PRO A 15 -15.33 0.22 -6.71
CA PRO A 15 -14.53 -0.85 -7.29
C PRO A 15 -13.04 -0.53 -7.42
N TYR A 16 -12.58 0.63 -6.99
CA TYR A 16 -11.21 1.07 -7.23
C TYR A 16 -10.17 0.16 -6.58
N LEU A 17 -10.44 -0.32 -5.37
CA LEU A 17 -9.53 -1.25 -4.70
C LEU A 17 -9.44 -2.57 -5.48
N ALA A 18 -10.56 -3.06 -5.96
CA ALA A 18 -10.59 -4.28 -6.77
C ALA A 18 -9.82 -4.10 -8.07
N ILE A 19 -9.89 -2.92 -8.68
CA ILE A 19 -9.16 -2.62 -9.91
C ILE A 19 -7.65 -2.64 -9.65
N VAL A 20 -7.21 -2.07 -8.54
CA VAL A 20 -5.79 -2.12 -8.14
C VAL A 20 -5.34 -3.56 -7.95
N LYS A 21 -6.12 -4.35 -7.25
CA LYS A 21 -5.80 -5.76 -7.03
C LYS A 21 -5.77 -6.55 -8.35
N ALA A 22 -6.71 -6.28 -9.23
CA ALA A 22 -6.73 -6.92 -10.55
C ALA A 22 -5.47 -6.60 -11.34
N GLY A 23 -5.01 -5.35 -11.29
CA GLY A 23 -3.76 -4.96 -11.94
C GLY A 23 -2.55 -5.73 -11.39
N LEU A 24 -2.50 -5.91 -10.07
CA LEU A 24 -1.43 -6.70 -9.45
C LEU A 24 -1.49 -8.16 -9.87
N LEU A 25 -2.68 -8.73 -9.89
CA LEU A 25 -2.86 -10.13 -10.29
C LEU A 25 -2.43 -10.40 -11.74
N GLN A 26 -2.60 -9.42 -12.62
CA GLN A 26 -2.20 -9.54 -14.01
C GLN A 26 -0.68 -9.43 -14.21
N LYS A 27 -0.01 -8.65 -13.36
CA LYS A 27 1.41 -8.32 -13.55
C LYS A 27 2.35 -9.14 -12.71
N VAL A 28 1.88 -9.63 -11.56
CA VAL A 28 2.72 -10.38 -10.62
C VAL A 28 2.20 -11.78 -10.48
N ARG A 29 3.02 -12.73 -10.90
CA ARG A 29 2.63 -14.14 -10.90
C ARG A 29 2.52 -14.67 -9.48
N GLU A 30 1.41 -15.36 -9.20
CA GLU A 30 1.19 -16.02 -7.91
C GLU A 30 1.27 -15.07 -6.70
N VAL A 31 0.94 -13.81 -6.90
CA VAL A 31 0.98 -12.84 -5.83
C VAL A 31 -0.08 -13.12 -4.77
N GLN A 32 0.29 -12.96 -3.51
CA GLN A 32 -0.65 -12.90 -2.40
C GLN A 32 -0.85 -11.44 -2.00
N ILE A 33 -2.08 -11.00 -1.99
CA ILE A 33 -2.42 -9.61 -1.67
C ILE A 33 -3.09 -9.59 -0.30
N ILE A 34 -2.51 -8.81 0.60
CA ILE A 34 -3.01 -8.69 1.97
C ILE A 34 -3.30 -7.22 2.26
N ASP A 35 -4.51 -6.93 2.67
CA ASP A 35 -4.88 -5.59 3.08
C ASP A 35 -4.40 -5.35 4.51
N LEU A 36 -3.50 -4.40 4.71
CA LEU A 36 -3.21 -3.92 6.06
C LEU A 36 -4.32 -3.02 6.56
N SER A 37 -4.66 -2.05 5.74
CA SER A 37 -5.82 -1.19 5.96
C SER A 37 -6.16 -0.50 4.65
N CYS A 38 -7.40 -0.62 4.22
CA CYS A 38 -7.86 0.10 3.04
C CYS A 38 -8.96 1.11 3.39
N ASP A 39 -8.97 1.52 4.64
CA ASP A 39 -9.94 2.47 5.18
C ASP A 39 -9.24 3.69 5.80
N ILE A 40 -8.09 4.03 5.29
CA ILE A 40 -7.38 5.25 5.69
C ILE A 40 -8.18 6.45 5.19
N LYS A 41 -8.36 7.45 6.04
CA LYS A 41 -9.04 8.67 5.63
C LYS A 41 -8.14 9.52 4.75
N ASP A 42 -8.75 10.25 3.84
CA ASP A 42 -8.04 11.16 2.96
C ASP A 42 -7.14 12.10 3.76
N ASN A 43 -5.95 12.35 3.25
CA ASN A 43 -4.94 13.21 3.85
C ASN A 43 -4.38 12.72 5.20
N ASN A 44 -4.70 11.49 5.61
CA ASN A 44 -4.21 10.98 6.89
C ASN A 44 -2.98 10.09 6.69
N ILE A 45 -1.89 10.70 6.25
CA ILE A 45 -0.62 10.00 6.04
C ILE A 45 -0.06 9.48 7.36
N SER A 46 -0.26 10.21 8.45
CA SER A 46 0.22 9.78 9.76
C SER A 46 -0.38 8.46 10.19
N ASP A 47 -1.66 8.25 9.90
CA ASP A 47 -2.34 6.99 10.21
C ASP A 47 -1.77 5.85 9.36
N ALA A 48 -1.58 6.08 8.06
CA ALA A 48 -0.97 5.09 7.18
C ALA A 48 0.43 4.72 7.66
N ALA A 49 1.24 5.71 8.01
CA ALA A 49 2.58 5.48 8.51
C ALA A 49 2.58 4.69 9.82
N PHE A 50 1.66 4.99 10.71
CA PHE A 50 1.51 4.28 11.98
C PHE A 50 1.16 2.81 11.74
N ILE A 51 0.19 2.54 10.87
CA ILE A 51 -0.23 1.18 10.55
C ILE A 51 0.92 0.41 9.94
N LEU A 52 1.61 1.01 8.99
CA LEU A 52 2.73 0.36 8.32
C LEU A 52 3.85 0.04 9.31
N LYS A 53 4.25 1.02 10.13
CA LYS A 53 5.32 0.85 11.10
C LYS A 53 5.05 -0.30 12.08
N ASN A 54 3.79 -0.46 12.48
CA ASN A 54 3.41 -1.50 13.45
C ASN A 54 3.12 -2.85 12.82
N SER A 55 3.18 -2.95 11.50
CA SER A 55 2.80 -4.18 10.79
C SER A 55 3.96 -4.85 10.06
N ILE A 56 4.94 -4.08 9.58
CA ILE A 56 5.93 -4.59 8.65
C ILE A 56 6.79 -5.72 9.21
N ASP A 57 7.09 -5.70 10.50
CA ASP A 57 7.94 -6.70 11.11
C ASP A 57 7.28 -8.09 11.20
N TYR A 58 5.97 -8.14 11.01
CA TYR A 58 5.25 -9.42 11.01
C TYR A 58 5.29 -10.14 9.68
N PHE A 59 5.77 -9.48 8.63
CA PHE A 59 5.78 -10.05 7.29
C PHE A 59 7.17 -10.56 6.92
N PRO A 60 7.24 -11.60 6.06
CA PRO A 60 8.53 -12.13 5.62
C PRO A 60 9.38 -11.09 4.89
N GLU A 61 10.69 -11.30 4.92
CA GLU A 61 11.58 -10.49 4.09
C GLU A 61 11.19 -10.59 2.62
N GLY A 62 11.34 -9.50 1.91
CA GLY A 62 10.97 -9.44 0.50
C GLY A 62 9.52 -9.07 0.25
N THR A 63 8.72 -8.92 1.31
CA THR A 63 7.35 -8.43 1.17
C THR A 63 7.37 -7.00 0.62
N ILE A 64 6.45 -6.73 -0.31
CA ILE A 64 6.28 -5.40 -0.88
C ILE A 64 5.08 -4.75 -0.23
N HIS A 65 5.30 -3.58 0.37
CA HIS A 65 4.22 -2.82 0.98
C HIS A 65 3.87 -1.64 0.09
N LEU A 66 2.66 -1.67 -0.46
CA LEU A 66 2.14 -0.58 -1.29
C LEU A 66 1.27 0.32 -0.41
N VAL A 67 1.60 1.59 -0.41
CA VAL A 67 0.84 2.60 0.33
C VAL A 67 0.31 3.61 -0.66
N GLY A 68 -0.99 3.73 -0.72
CA GLY A 68 -1.64 4.69 -1.60
C GLY A 68 -2.63 5.54 -0.81
N VAL A 69 -2.16 6.67 -0.32
CA VAL A 69 -3.00 7.61 0.43
C VAL A 69 -2.95 8.95 -0.27
N LYS A 70 -4.12 9.45 -0.61
CA LYS A 70 -4.26 10.75 -1.25
C LYS A 70 -4.01 11.85 -0.23
N PHE A 71 -3.08 12.73 -0.53
CA PHE A 71 -2.96 13.98 0.21
C PHE A 71 -2.68 15.12 -0.75
N ILE A 72 -3.10 16.30 -0.35
CA ILE A 72 -2.96 17.47 -1.19
C ILE A 72 -1.80 18.32 -0.66
N THR A 73 -0.73 18.38 -1.46
CA THR A 73 0.41 19.27 -1.18
C THR A 73 0.66 20.06 -2.45
N GLY A 74 0.08 21.22 -2.53
CA GLY A 74 0.20 22.05 -3.72
C GLY A 74 -0.35 21.41 -4.99
N GLY A 75 -1.27 20.45 -4.87
CA GLY A 75 -1.93 19.79 -6.00
C GLY A 75 -1.04 18.77 -6.73
N LYS A 76 0.06 18.37 -6.16
CA LYS A 76 0.99 17.42 -6.78
C LYS A 76 0.88 16.04 -6.17
N THR A 77 1.04 15.03 -7.01
CA THR A 77 1.16 13.66 -6.59
C THR A 77 2.64 13.34 -6.32
N LEU A 78 2.90 12.75 -5.17
CA LEU A 78 4.26 12.33 -4.81
C LEU A 78 4.31 10.81 -4.73
N GLY A 79 5.42 10.27 -5.18
CA GLY A 79 5.70 8.85 -5.05
C GLY A 79 7.09 8.65 -4.46
N ALA A 80 7.22 7.67 -3.60
CA ALA A 80 8.50 7.32 -3.02
C ALA A 80 8.62 5.81 -2.89
N GLN A 81 9.83 5.32 -3.05
CA GLN A 81 10.14 3.92 -2.81
C GLN A 81 11.30 3.84 -1.82
N GLN A 82 11.14 2.96 -0.84
CA GLN A 82 12.14 2.78 0.19
C GLN A 82 12.31 1.30 0.50
N ASN A 83 13.55 0.88 0.77
CA ASN A 83 13.86 -0.46 1.22
C ASN A 83 14.30 -0.40 2.69
N ILE A 84 13.68 -1.22 3.52
CA ILE A 84 14.08 -1.39 4.91
C ILE A 84 14.07 -2.89 5.20
N ASP A 85 15.20 -3.45 5.64
CA ASP A 85 15.34 -4.87 5.99
C ASP A 85 14.83 -5.80 4.87
N ASN A 86 15.21 -5.53 3.62
CA ASN A 86 14.77 -6.25 2.42
C ASN A 86 13.27 -6.16 2.16
N THR A 87 12.60 -5.22 2.80
CA THR A 87 11.19 -4.93 2.57
C THR A 87 11.10 -3.64 1.78
N ARG A 88 10.27 -3.63 0.76
CA ARG A 88 10.10 -2.47 -0.11
C ARG A 88 8.78 -1.79 0.17
N TYR A 89 8.85 -0.48 0.23
CA TYR A 89 7.68 0.37 0.37
C TYR A 89 7.55 1.23 -0.87
N LEU A 90 6.36 1.28 -1.42
CA LEU A 90 6.04 2.20 -2.48
C LEU A 90 4.90 3.07 -1.98
N VAL A 91 5.18 4.36 -1.83
CA VAL A 91 4.19 5.33 -1.41
C VAL A 91 3.75 6.09 -2.63
N THR A 92 2.47 6.01 -2.97
CA THR A 92 1.91 6.74 -4.10
C THR A 92 0.67 7.50 -3.65
N GLN A 93 0.37 8.54 -4.38
CA GLN A 93 -0.78 9.37 -4.11
C GLN A 93 -1.57 9.64 -5.37
#